data_439d8f3489bef99c56e90c35a0b26553
#
_entry.id   439d8f3489bef99c56e90c35a0b26553
#
_cell.length_a   1.000
_cell.length_b   1.000
_cell.length_c   1.000
_cell.angle_alpha   90.00
_cell.angle_beta   90.00
_cell.angle_gamma   90.00
#
_symmetry.space_group_name_H-M   'P 1'
#
loop_
_entity.id
_entity.type
_entity.pdbx_description
1 polymer ?
#
loop_
_entity_poly.entity_id
_entity_poly.type
_entity_poly.pdbx_seq_one_letter_code
_entity_poly.pdbx_strand_id
1 'polypeptide(L)'
;MYDAIIVGAGPAGSSAAFHCNKLGLKTLLLDKSSFPRDKVCGDALSGKSVKLLDEMGLLDGLNKLDGAIINRIIFGNPNHSECELHLNKSLNKRHISHGYVIPRKSFDNYLFSAASRGSDVKSDFHVTDLIFNNKRVVGVEGKFSNGETKKYYGNVILGADGPYSIVARKTGSYNADNNF
;
A
#
# COMPACT_ATOMS: atom_id res chain seq x y z
N MET A 1 0.28 18.26 -15.50
CA MET A 1 1.13 18.14 -14.30
C MET A 1 0.26 17.68 -13.15
N TYR A 2 0.73 16.79 -12.29
CA TYR A 2 0.02 16.25 -11.12
C TYR A 2 0.51 16.94 -9.85
N ASP A 3 -0.34 17.00 -8.82
CA ASP A 3 0.10 17.43 -7.50
C ASP A 3 0.93 16.34 -6.83
N ALA A 4 0.49 15.09 -6.94
CA ALA A 4 1.20 13.91 -6.46
C ALA A 4 1.27 12.80 -7.51
N ILE A 5 2.44 12.18 -7.64
CA ILE A 5 2.64 10.93 -8.38
C ILE A 5 3.03 9.86 -7.37
N ILE A 6 2.27 8.78 -7.30
CA ILE A 6 2.49 7.69 -6.37
C ILE A 6 2.96 6.48 -7.17
N VAL A 7 4.15 5.98 -6.84
CA VAL A 7 4.75 4.82 -7.49
C VAL A 7 4.53 3.59 -6.62
N GLY A 8 3.76 2.64 -7.14
CA GLY A 8 3.28 1.44 -6.45
C GLY A 8 1.87 1.60 -5.88
N ALA A 9 0.94 0.74 -6.32
CA ALA A 9 -0.46 0.72 -5.88
C ALA A 9 -0.76 -0.40 -4.87
N GLY A 10 0.23 -0.88 -4.14
CA GLY A 10 0.04 -1.73 -2.97
C GLY A 10 -0.65 -0.98 -1.83
N PRO A 11 -0.82 -1.59 -0.63
CA PRO A 11 -1.54 -0.95 0.47
C PRO A 11 -1.04 0.45 0.82
N ALA A 12 0.26 0.68 0.82
CA ALA A 12 0.83 2.00 1.11
C ALA A 12 0.45 3.04 0.04
N GLY A 13 0.64 2.73 -1.24
CA GLY A 13 0.33 3.67 -2.33
C GLY A 13 -1.16 3.91 -2.51
N SER A 14 -1.99 2.87 -2.40
CA SER A 14 -3.45 3.03 -2.44
C SER A 14 -3.97 3.86 -1.27
N SER A 15 -3.44 3.66 -0.05
CA SER A 15 -3.80 4.52 1.09
C SER A 15 -3.37 5.96 0.88
N ALA A 16 -2.15 6.19 0.37
CA ALA A 16 -1.67 7.54 0.06
C ALA A 16 -2.55 8.22 -1.00
N ALA A 17 -2.87 7.51 -2.09
CA ALA A 17 -3.74 8.03 -3.14
C ALA A 17 -5.15 8.36 -2.61
N PHE A 18 -5.72 7.49 -1.77
CA PHE A 18 -7.01 7.74 -1.13
C PHE A 18 -7.01 9.05 -0.31
N HIS A 19 -5.97 9.28 0.49
CA HIS A 19 -5.84 10.51 1.27
C HIS A 19 -5.58 11.74 0.40
N CYS A 20 -4.75 11.63 -0.64
CA CYS A 20 -4.57 12.71 -1.62
C CYS A 20 -5.91 13.10 -2.27
N ASN A 21 -6.72 12.12 -2.66
CA ASN A 21 -8.04 12.35 -3.24
C ASN A 21 -8.99 13.07 -2.26
N LYS A 22 -8.98 12.69 -0.97
CA LYS A 22 -9.75 13.40 0.07
C LYS A 22 -9.35 14.87 0.22
N LEU A 23 -8.09 15.19 -0.07
CA LEU A 23 -7.58 16.57 -0.06
C LEU A 23 -7.80 17.31 -1.39
N GLY A 24 -8.45 16.70 -2.36
CA GLY A 24 -8.70 17.29 -3.68
C GLY A 24 -7.47 17.41 -4.57
N LEU A 25 -6.38 16.69 -4.26
CA LEU A 25 -5.15 16.73 -5.03
C LEU A 25 -5.29 15.92 -6.33
N LYS A 26 -4.80 16.49 -7.43
CA LYS A 26 -4.69 15.79 -8.70
C LYS A 26 -3.61 14.71 -8.62
N THR A 27 -4.01 13.47 -8.44
CA THR A 27 -3.15 12.34 -8.13
C THR A 27 -3.00 11.40 -9.31
N LEU A 28 -1.76 10.96 -9.59
CA LEU A 28 -1.45 9.86 -10.49
C LEU A 28 -0.96 8.66 -9.68
N LEU A 29 -1.63 7.52 -9.81
CA LEU A 29 -1.27 6.26 -9.19
C LEU A 29 -0.72 5.30 -10.24
N LEU A 30 0.52 4.86 -10.06
CA LEU A 30 1.25 4.00 -10.98
C LEU A 30 1.51 2.63 -10.35
N ASP A 31 1.27 1.55 -11.09
CA ASP A 31 1.74 0.21 -10.70
C ASP A 31 2.19 -0.57 -11.93
N LYS A 32 3.24 -1.39 -11.75
CA LYS A 32 3.75 -2.28 -12.80
C LYS A 32 2.84 -3.47 -13.08
N SER A 33 1.89 -3.73 -12.22
CA SER A 33 0.93 -4.84 -12.33
C SER A 33 -0.47 -4.32 -12.60
N SER A 34 -1.29 -5.14 -13.25
CA SER A 34 -2.73 -4.95 -13.33
C SER A 34 -3.40 -5.62 -12.13
N PHE A 35 -4.46 -4.99 -11.61
CA PHE A 35 -5.24 -5.51 -10.48
C PHE A 35 -6.50 -6.27 -10.96
N PRO A 36 -6.94 -7.32 -10.24
CA PRO A 36 -6.38 -7.84 -8.99
C PRO A 36 -5.08 -8.62 -9.21
N ARG A 37 -4.08 -8.40 -8.35
CA ARG A 37 -2.82 -9.13 -8.35
C ARG A 37 -2.52 -9.74 -7.00
N ASP A 38 -1.78 -10.83 -6.98
CA ASP A 38 -1.29 -11.42 -5.74
C ASP A 38 0.09 -10.87 -5.33
N LYS A 39 0.41 -11.02 -4.05
CA LYS A 39 1.69 -10.65 -3.47
C LYS A 39 1.98 -11.53 -2.26
N VAL A 40 3.10 -12.21 -2.26
CA VAL A 40 3.52 -13.05 -1.12
C VAL A 40 3.55 -12.23 0.16
N CYS A 41 2.77 -12.67 1.15
CA CYS A 41 2.57 -12.01 2.45
C CYS A 41 1.90 -12.99 3.42
N GLY A 42 1.96 -12.70 4.72
CA GLY A 42 1.17 -13.44 5.75
C GLY A 42 -0.31 -13.02 5.83
N ASP A 43 -0.78 -12.16 4.93
CA ASP A 43 -2.20 -11.76 4.78
C ASP A 43 -2.87 -11.15 6.03
N ALA A 44 -2.09 -10.93 7.09
CA ALA A 44 -2.61 -10.45 8.37
C ALA A 44 -2.73 -8.92 8.41
N LEU A 45 -3.90 -8.45 8.83
CA LEU A 45 -4.18 -7.05 9.13
C LEU A 45 -4.28 -6.86 10.64
N SER A 46 -3.41 -6.03 11.19
CA SER A 46 -3.42 -5.68 12.62
C SER A 46 -4.62 -4.79 12.98
N GLY A 47 -4.98 -4.75 14.25
CA GLY A 47 -6.02 -3.83 14.73
C GLY A 47 -5.74 -2.36 14.42
N LYS A 48 -4.45 -1.94 14.32
CA LYS A 48 -4.09 -0.59 13.86
C LYS A 48 -4.48 -0.37 12.39
N SER A 49 -4.22 -1.35 11.52
CA SER A 49 -4.62 -1.27 10.11
C SER A 49 -6.14 -1.22 9.96
N VAL A 50 -6.85 -2.03 10.75
CA VAL A 50 -8.32 -2.05 10.75
C VAL A 50 -8.89 -0.71 11.20
N LYS A 51 -8.31 -0.08 12.23
CA LYS A 51 -8.69 1.26 12.66
C LYS A 51 -8.52 2.32 11.57
N LEU A 52 -7.39 2.28 10.83
CA LEU A 52 -7.18 3.20 9.70
C LEU A 52 -8.21 2.99 8.60
N LEU A 53 -8.59 1.75 8.32
CA LEU A 53 -9.63 1.43 7.34
C LEU A 53 -11.01 1.94 7.78
N ASP A 54 -11.31 1.89 9.08
CA ASP A 54 -12.51 2.48 9.66
C ASP A 54 -12.53 4.01 9.49
N GLU A 55 -11.43 4.69 9.82
CA GLU A 55 -11.25 6.14 9.61
C GLU A 55 -11.34 6.55 8.14
N MET A 56 -10.98 5.65 7.22
CA MET A 56 -11.15 5.83 5.78
C MET A 56 -12.60 5.57 5.31
N GLY A 57 -13.47 5.01 6.16
CA GLY A 57 -14.83 4.60 5.80
C GLY A 57 -14.85 3.33 4.93
N LEU A 58 -13.84 2.47 5.08
CA LEU A 58 -13.67 1.26 4.28
C LEU A 58 -13.96 -0.03 5.05
N LEU A 59 -14.33 0.04 6.33
CA LEU A 59 -14.51 -1.15 7.17
C LEU A 59 -15.67 -2.03 6.70
N ASP A 60 -16.79 -1.45 6.31
CA ASP A 60 -17.96 -2.22 5.86
C ASP A 60 -17.69 -3.03 4.59
N GLY A 61 -16.88 -2.49 3.68
CA GLY A 61 -16.46 -3.20 2.50
C GLY A 61 -15.41 -4.27 2.80
N LEU A 62 -14.52 -4.02 3.77
CA LEU A 62 -13.55 -5.01 4.24
C LEU A 62 -14.26 -6.25 4.80
N ASN A 63 -15.34 -6.05 5.58
CA ASN A 63 -16.14 -7.13 6.17
C ASN A 63 -16.83 -8.04 5.14
N LYS A 64 -16.91 -7.61 3.88
CA LYS A 64 -17.50 -8.38 2.78
C LYS A 64 -16.46 -9.18 1.99
N LEU A 65 -15.17 -8.98 2.26
CA LEU A 65 -14.11 -9.74 1.62
C LEU A 65 -14.02 -11.12 2.23
N ASP A 66 -13.63 -12.08 1.40
CA ASP A 66 -13.33 -13.44 1.86
C ASP A 66 -12.08 -13.40 2.75
N GLY A 67 -12.24 -13.83 4.00
CA GLY A 67 -11.19 -13.78 5.01
C GLY A 67 -11.68 -14.21 6.38
N ALA A 68 -10.78 -14.20 7.36
CA ALA A 68 -11.07 -14.59 8.73
C ALA A 68 -10.81 -13.43 9.70
N ILE A 69 -11.68 -13.28 10.70
CA ILE A 69 -11.46 -12.37 11.82
C ILE A 69 -10.54 -13.05 12.83
N ILE A 70 -9.50 -12.32 13.25
CA ILE A 70 -8.57 -12.75 14.29
C ILE A 70 -8.92 -12.05 15.59
N ASN A 71 -9.32 -12.81 16.57
CA ASN A 71 -9.62 -12.34 17.92
C ASN A 71 -8.66 -12.90 18.97
N ARG A 72 -7.71 -13.74 18.56
CA ARG A 72 -6.79 -14.47 19.42
C ARG A 72 -5.44 -14.70 18.73
N ILE A 73 -4.36 -14.59 19.49
CA ILE A 73 -3.00 -14.92 19.06
C ILE A 73 -2.45 -15.95 20.03
N ILE A 74 -1.88 -17.01 19.51
CA ILE A 74 -1.21 -18.05 20.30
C ILE A 74 0.29 -17.99 20.03
N PHE A 75 1.08 -17.86 21.05
CA PHE A 75 2.54 -17.95 21.01
C PHE A 75 2.96 -19.30 21.56
N GLY A 76 3.55 -20.15 20.73
CA GLY A 76 4.08 -21.44 21.13
C GLY A 76 5.61 -21.46 21.12
N ASN A 77 6.21 -22.29 21.98
CA ASN A 77 7.62 -22.59 21.94
C ASN A 77 7.87 -24.06 21.55
N PRO A 78 9.13 -24.45 21.21
CA PRO A 78 9.46 -25.84 20.86
C PRO A 78 9.19 -26.88 21.96
N ASN A 79 9.04 -26.47 23.22
CA ASN A 79 8.72 -27.35 24.35
C ASN A 79 7.22 -27.51 24.57
N HIS A 80 6.39 -27.13 23.58
CA HIS A 80 4.93 -27.20 23.62
C HIS A 80 4.25 -26.35 24.70
N SER A 81 4.97 -25.37 25.28
CA SER A 81 4.32 -24.37 26.12
C SER A 81 3.70 -23.27 25.26
N GLU A 82 2.48 -22.89 25.58
CA GLU A 82 1.72 -21.90 24.81
C GLU A 82 1.26 -20.75 25.69
N CYS A 83 1.22 -19.56 25.13
CA CYS A 83 0.60 -18.38 25.71
C CYS A 83 -0.44 -17.84 24.75
N GLU A 84 -1.67 -17.68 25.24
CA GLU A 84 -2.78 -17.18 24.45
C GLU A 84 -3.08 -15.72 24.82
N LEU A 85 -3.13 -14.86 23.80
CA LEU A 85 -3.52 -13.47 23.91
C LEU A 85 -4.87 -13.24 23.22
N HIS A 86 -5.89 -12.94 23.99
CA HIS A 86 -7.20 -12.54 23.48
C HIS A 86 -7.21 -11.05 23.13
N LEU A 87 -7.63 -10.73 21.90
CA LEU A 87 -7.70 -9.34 21.41
C LEU A 87 -9.01 -8.65 21.81
N ASN A 88 -9.99 -9.38 22.34
CA ASN A 88 -11.39 -8.95 22.49
C ASN A 88 -11.70 -8.10 23.73
N LYS A 89 -10.73 -7.75 24.55
CA LYS A 89 -10.98 -7.02 25.79
C LYS A 89 -10.28 -5.67 25.81
N SER A 90 -10.69 -4.76 24.92
CA SER A 90 -10.38 -3.35 25.14
C SER A 90 -11.43 -2.76 26.08
N LEU A 91 -10.98 -2.25 27.24
CA LEU A 91 -11.80 -1.51 28.21
C LEU A 91 -12.28 -0.15 27.69
N ASN A 92 -11.83 0.26 26.50
CA ASN A 92 -12.22 1.52 25.86
C ASN A 92 -13.01 1.26 24.58
N LYS A 93 -14.25 1.74 24.54
CA LYS A 93 -15.22 1.62 23.44
C LYS A 93 -14.77 2.16 22.05
N ARG A 94 -13.53 2.64 21.92
CA ARG A 94 -12.96 3.22 20.68
C ARG A 94 -11.83 2.40 20.08
N HIS A 95 -11.51 1.22 20.61
CA HIS A 95 -10.45 0.40 20.07
C HIS A 95 -11.01 -0.82 19.33
N ILE A 96 -10.69 -0.92 18.05
CA ILE A 96 -10.88 -2.13 17.28
C ILE A 96 -10.01 -3.21 17.89
N SER A 97 -10.66 -4.24 18.41
CA SER A 97 -10.04 -5.29 19.24
C SER A 97 -9.79 -6.59 18.45
N HIS A 98 -9.74 -6.52 17.13
CA HIS A 98 -9.54 -7.67 16.28
C HIS A 98 -8.67 -7.31 15.07
N GLY A 99 -8.11 -8.32 14.46
CA GLY A 99 -7.44 -8.25 13.17
C GLY A 99 -8.20 -9.08 12.12
N TYR A 100 -7.63 -9.15 10.93
CA TYR A 100 -8.12 -9.99 9.84
C TYR A 100 -6.97 -10.77 9.21
N VAL A 101 -7.28 -11.91 8.62
CA VAL A 101 -6.47 -12.54 7.59
C VAL A 101 -7.28 -12.49 6.31
N ILE A 102 -6.82 -11.72 5.34
CA ILE A 102 -7.48 -11.53 4.05
C ILE A 102 -6.43 -11.67 2.95
N PRO A 103 -6.63 -12.53 1.94
CA PRO A 103 -5.68 -12.69 0.84
C PRO A 103 -5.33 -11.35 0.21
N ARG A 104 -4.03 -11.11 -0.01
CA ARG A 104 -3.51 -9.87 -0.59
C ARG A 104 -4.16 -9.54 -1.93
N LYS A 105 -4.51 -10.56 -2.71
CA LYS A 105 -5.24 -10.37 -3.98
C LYS A 105 -6.55 -9.62 -3.77
N SER A 106 -7.33 -10.00 -2.77
CA SER A 106 -8.61 -9.37 -2.44
C SER A 106 -8.43 -8.02 -1.75
N PHE A 107 -7.57 -7.97 -0.74
CA PHE A 107 -7.33 -6.76 0.05
C PHE A 107 -6.71 -5.62 -0.76
N ASP A 108 -5.63 -5.93 -1.51
CA ASP A 108 -4.96 -4.92 -2.33
C ASP A 108 -5.90 -4.38 -3.42
N ASN A 109 -6.68 -5.26 -4.06
CA ASN A 109 -7.67 -4.85 -5.07
C ASN A 109 -8.78 -3.97 -4.47
N TYR A 110 -9.21 -4.27 -3.25
CA TYR A 110 -10.20 -3.45 -2.54
C TYR A 110 -9.69 -2.03 -2.28
N LEU A 111 -8.48 -1.89 -1.72
CA LEU A 111 -7.85 -0.59 -1.49
C LEU A 111 -7.56 0.16 -2.80
N PHE A 112 -7.03 -0.54 -3.79
CA PHE A 112 -6.78 0.02 -5.11
C PHE A 112 -8.06 0.57 -5.74
N SER A 113 -9.17 -0.17 -5.67
CA SER A 113 -10.46 0.27 -6.18
C SER A 113 -10.99 1.53 -5.47
N ALA A 114 -10.77 1.64 -4.15
CA ALA A 114 -11.13 2.83 -3.40
C ALA A 114 -10.28 4.05 -3.80
N ALA A 115 -8.97 3.86 -4.01
CA ALA A 115 -8.04 4.90 -4.43
C ALA A 115 -8.30 5.38 -5.87
N SER A 116 -8.66 4.44 -6.76
CA SER A 116 -8.85 4.71 -8.19
C SER A 116 -10.03 5.64 -8.50
N ARG A 117 -10.99 5.78 -7.57
CA ARG A 117 -12.19 6.62 -7.78
C ARG A 117 -11.89 8.11 -7.93
N GLY A 118 -10.74 8.57 -7.42
CA GLY A 118 -10.35 9.98 -7.47
C GLY A 118 -8.95 10.22 -8.04
N SER A 119 -8.28 9.17 -8.54
CA SER A 119 -6.94 9.26 -9.10
C SER A 119 -6.93 8.90 -10.58
N ASP A 120 -6.04 9.54 -11.35
CA ASP A 120 -5.62 8.97 -12.61
C ASP A 120 -4.78 7.72 -12.33
N VAL A 121 -5.11 6.59 -12.96
CA VAL A 121 -4.42 5.31 -12.74
C VAL A 121 -3.74 4.87 -14.03
N LYS A 122 -2.50 4.40 -13.89
CA LYS A 122 -1.78 3.65 -14.94
C LYS A 122 -1.28 2.35 -14.35
N SER A 123 -2.05 1.30 -14.57
CA SER A 123 -1.63 -0.09 -14.35
C SER A 123 -0.73 -0.54 -15.50
N ASP A 124 0.03 -1.61 -15.27
CA ASP A 124 0.96 -2.17 -16.25
C ASP A 124 2.05 -1.17 -16.68
N PHE A 125 2.37 -0.22 -15.80
CA PHE A 125 3.37 0.81 -16.02
C PHE A 125 4.55 0.66 -15.04
N HIS A 126 5.67 0.20 -15.56
CA HIS A 126 6.89 0.01 -14.79
C HIS A 126 7.72 1.29 -14.79
N VAL A 127 7.78 1.98 -13.65
CA VAL A 127 8.69 3.12 -13.45
C VAL A 127 10.12 2.60 -13.45
N THR A 128 10.95 3.15 -14.34
CA THR A 128 12.35 2.75 -14.54
C THR A 128 13.35 3.80 -14.09
N ASP A 129 12.93 5.07 -14.03
CA ASP A 129 13.79 6.16 -13.59
C ASP A 129 13.00 7.34 -13.02
N LEU A 130 13.72 8.24 -12.33
CA LEU A 130 13.21 9.52 -11.85
C LEU A 130 13.71 10.66 -12.74
N ILE A 131 12.88 11.67 -12.92
CA ILE A 131 13.23 12.88 -13.66
C ILE A 131 13.64 13.96 -12.65
N PHE A 132 14.87 14.43 -12.80
CA PHE A 132 15.41 15.48 -11.94
C PHE A 132 15.44 16.83 -12.66
N ASN A 133 15.13 17.90 -11.93
CA ASN A 133 15.45 19.27 -12.27
C ASN A 133 16.39 19.79 -11.17
N ASN A 134 17.67 19.95 -11.48
CA ASN A 134 18.75 20.14 -10.50
C ASN A 134 18.74 18.96 -9.50
N LYS A 135 18.58 19.24 -8.19
CA LYS A 135 18.54 18.23 -7.11
C LYS A 135 17.12 17.80 -6.72
N ARG A 136 16.09 18.31 -7.39
CA ARG A 136 14.68 18.02 -7.07
C ARG A 136 14.14 17.00 -8.06
N VAL A 137 13.46 15.97 -7.54
CA VAL A 137 12.68 15.06 -8.37
C VAL A 137 11.40 15.79 -8.82
N VAL A 138 11.17 15.84 -10.12
CA VAL A 138 10.03 16.54 -10.75
C VAL A 138 9.12 15.61 -11.56
N GLY A 139 9.46 14.32 -11.63
CA GLY A 139 8.67 13.36 -12.37
C GLY A 139 9.26 11.96 -12.35
N VAL A 140 8.61 11.09 -13.09
CA VAL A 140 9.01 9.70 -13.29
C VAL A 140 9.01 9.36 -14.77
N GLU A 141 9.92 8.46 -15.16
CA GLU A 141 9.95 7.82 -16.47
C GLU A 141 9.71 6.33 -16.32
N GLY A 142 8.99 5.72 -17.24
CA GLY A 142 8.71 4.31 -17.20
C GLY A 142 8.14 3.80 -18.52
N LYS A 143 7.84 2.52 -18.56
CA LYS A 143 7.33 1.85 -19.75
C LYS A 143 6.16 0.93 -19.45
N PHE A 144 5.24 0.82 -20.38
CA PHE A 144 4.21 -0.20 -20.40
C PHE A 144 4.77 -1.54 -20.88
N SER A 145 4.05 -2.65 -20.65
CA SER A 145 4.45 -3.98 -21.13
C SER A 145 4.54 -4.08 -22.66
N ASN A 146 3.77 -3.25 -23.39
CA ASN A 146 3.86 -3.13 -24.85
C ASN A 146 5.13 -2.40 -25.34
N GLY A 147 6.01 -1.94 -24.43
CA GLY A 147 7.25 -1.23 -24.74
C GLY A 147 7.10 0.30 -24.87
N GLU A 148 5.88 0.83 -24.84
CA GLU A 148 5.66 2.28 -24.90
C GLU A 148 6.26 2.98 -23.67
N THR A 149 7.15 3.95 -23.88
CA THR A 149 7.77 4.73 -22.81
C THR A 149 7.02 6.04 -22.61
N LYS A 150 6.79 6.41 -21.34
CA LYS A 150 6.16 7.68 -20.97
C LYS A 150 6.86 8.36 -19.82
N LYS A 151 6.70 9.68 -19.78
CA LYS A 151 7.14 10.56 -18.70
C LYS A 151 5.93 11.23 -18.06
N TYR A 152 5.90 11.27 -16.73
CA TYR A 152 4.88 11.98 -15.98
C TYR A 152 5.55 12.96 -15.03
N TYR A 153 4.96 14.17 -14.92
CA TYR A 153 5.50 15.27 -14.12
C TYR A 153 4.53 15.63 -12.99
N GLY A 154 5.08 15.87 -11.80
CA GLY A 154 4.32 16.21 -10.62
C GLY A 154 5.13 17.01 -9.59
N ASN A 155 4.42 17.65 -8.67
CA ASN A 155 5.01 18.46 -7.63
C ASN A 155 5.70 17.60 -6.56
N VAL A 156 5.10 16.43 -6.23
CA VAL A 156 5.61 15.48 -5.25
C VAL A 156 5.59 14.07 -5.85
N ILE A 157 6.67 13.32 -5.61
CA ILE A 157 6.77 11.91 -5.98
C ILE A 157 6.81 11.07 -4.69
N LEU A 158 5.85 10.17 -4.52
CA LEU A 158 5.76 9.26 -3.39
C LEU A 158 6.18 7.85 -3.81
N GLY A 159 7.28 7.34 -3.25
CA GLY A 159 7.70 5.96 -3.45
C GLY A 159 6.95 5.01 -2.52
N ALA A 160 6.12 4.13 -3.09
CA ALA A 160 5.39 3.07 -2.41
C ALA A 160 5.57 1.71 -3.12
N ASP A 161 6.68 1.58 -3.85
CA ASP A 161 7.02 0.52 -4.78
C ASP A 161 7.72 -0.70 -4.14
N GLY A 162 7.64 -0.76 -2.79
CA GLY A 162 8.00 -1.95 -2.01
C GLY A 162 9.50 -2.08 -1.71
N PRO A 163 9.96 -3.29 -1.32
CA PRO A 163 11.33 -3.49 -0.79
C PRO A 163 12.45 -3.22 -1.81
N TYR A 164 12.14 -3.29 -3.10
CA TYR A 164 13.09 -2.98 -4.17
C TYR A 164 12.83 -1.62 -4.81
N SER A 165 12.40 -0.65 -3.99
CA SER A 165 12.00 0.68 -4.43
C SER A 165 13.02 1.34 -5.36
N ILE A 166 12.57 1.69 -6.58
CA ILE A 166 13.36 2.49 -7.52
C ILE A 166 13.47 3.93 -6.99
N VAL A 167 12.39 4.44 -6.37
CA VAL A 167 12.35 5.80 -5.83
C VAL A 167 13.40 5.94 -4.72
N ALA A 168 13.41 5.03 -3.74
CA ALA A 168 14.39 5.07 -2.65
C ALA A 168 15.83 4.93 -3.14
N ARG A 169 16.10 4.04 -4.09
CA ARG A 169 17.46 3.85 -4.65
C ARG A 169 17.95 5.09 -5.40
N LYS A 170 17.09 5.70 -6.22
CA LYS A 170 17.47 6.86 -7.05
C LYS A 170 17.56 8.16 -6.25
N THR A 171 16.93 8.25 -5.08
CA THR A 171 17.04 9.39 -4.16
C THR A 171 18.15 9.23 -3.13
N GLY A 172 18.85 8.08 -3.10
CA GLY A 172 19.87 7.78 -2.10
C GLY A 172 19.32 7.48 -0.70
N SER A 173 17.98 7.30 -0.59
CA SER A 173 17.33 6.96 0.69
C SER A 173 17.41 5.46 1.01
N TYR A 174 17.97 4.66 0.11
CA TYR A 174 18.18 3.23 0.26
C TYR A 174 19.65 2.95 0.58
N ASN A 175 19.98 2.85 1.86
CA ASN A 175 21.25 2.27 2.30
C ASN A 175 21.05 0.77 2.41
N ALA A 176 21.42 0.04 1.36
CA ALA A 176 21.70 -1.39 1.49
C ALA A 176 23.07 -1.49 2.19
N ASP A 177 23.08 -1.43 3.50
CA ASP A 177 24.23 -1.95 4.23
C ASP A 177 24.31 -3.43 3.92
N ASN A 178 25.38 -3.84 3.23
CA ASN A 178 25.66 -5.23 2.83
C ASN A 178 26.01 -6.13 4.04
N ASN A 179 25.47 -5.83 5.23
CA ASN A 179 25.73 -6.52 6.49
C ASN A 179 24.48 -7.22 7.02
N PHE A 180 23.84 -8.04 6.15
CA PHE A 180 22.93 -9.12 6.54
C PHE A 180 23.32 -10.39 5.84
#